data_e6e8459d5c6a84c33c6c0620e9f72a6e
#
_entry.id   e6e8459d5c6a84c33c6c0620e9f72a6e
#
_cell.length_a   1.000
_cell.length_b   1.000
_cell.length_c   1.000
_cell.angle_alpha   90.00
_cell.angle_beta   90.00
_cell.angle_gamma   90.00
#
_symmetry.space_group_name_H-M   'P 1'
#
loop_
_entity.id
_entity.type
_entity.pdbx_description
1 polymer ?
#
loop_
_entity_poly.entity_id
_entity_poly.type
_entity_poly.pdbx_seq_one_letter_code
_entity_poly.pdbx_strand_id
1 'polypeptide(L)'
;PNAIVTVVALYDRPQVLPLPDMYGKNLTFKTGGVDGCDCAEILRLIEEGKIDTMPLITHRFPLNEIEEAYRIFENKLDGVMKVAVSEREKKGIRVIRV
;
A
#
# COMPACT_ATOMS: atom_id res chain seq x y z
N PRO A 1 4.56 25.04 -7.28
CA PRO A 1 5.13 25.98 -6.31
C PRO A 1 4.30 26.04 -5.03
N ASN A 2 4.97 26.25 -3.89
CA ASN A 2 4.34 26.35 -2.57
C ASN A 2 3.55 25.11 -2.13
N ALA A 3 3.88 23.93 -2.63
CA ALA A 3 3.22 22.68 -2.26
C ALA A 3 3.76 22.12 -0.94
N ILE A 4 2.88 21.44 -0.20
CA ILE A 4 3.26 20.61 0.93
C ILE A 4 3.40 19.18 0.42
N VAL A 5 4.56 18.59 0.63
CA VAL A 5 4.86 17.20 0.28
C VAL A 5 4.94 16.40 1.58
N THR A 6 4.03 15.47 1.76
CA THR A 6 4.07 14.55 2.90
C THR A 6 4.63 13.20 2.45
N VAL A 7 5.70 12.76 3.09
CA VAL A 7 6.35 11.49 2.82
C VAL A 7 5.98 10.51 3.92
N VAL A 8 5.21 9.50 3.56
CA VAL A 8 4.73 8.47 4.47
C VAL A 8 5.23 7.12 3.98
N ALA A 9 6.37 6.69 4.50
CA ALA A 9 6.94 5.38 4.17
C ALA A 9 7.98 4.97 5.21
N LEU A 10 8.32 3.68 5.21
CA LEU A 10 9.48 3.15 5.89
C LEU A 10 10.60 2.99 4.88
N TYR A 11 11.77 3.48 5.22
CA TYR A 11 12.97 3.40 4.39
C TYR A 11 14.08 2.70 5.17
N ASP A 12 14.68 1.71 4.55
CA ASP A 12 15.81 0.95 5.11
C ASP A 12 17.16 1.62 4.86
N ARG A 13 17.19 2.63 3.99
CA ARG A 13 18.40 3.35 3.58
C ARG A 13 18.14 4.85 3.46
N PRO A 14 19.17 5.68 3.60
CA PRO A 14 19.07 7.10 3.31
C PRO A 14 18.56 7.36 1.90
N GLN A 15 17.64 8.29 1.75
CA GLN A 15 17.08 8.72 0.47
C GLN A 15 17.64 10.07 0.08
N VAL A 16 17.85 10.29 -1.21
CA VAL A 16 18.38 11.52 -1.75
C VAL A 16 17.25 12.40 -2.25
N LEU A 17 17.26 13.66 -1.85
CA LEU A 17 16.39 14.68 -2.41
C LEU A 17 17.12 15.40 -3.55
N PRO A 18 16.55 15.45 -4.78
CA PRO A 18 17.15 16.14 -5.91
C PRO A 18 16.93 17.65 -5.77
N LEU A 19 17.64 18.27 -4.85
CA LEU A 19 17.51 19.70 -4.53
C LEU A 19 17.65 20.63 -5.75
N PRO A 20 18.54 20.36 -6.74
CA PRO A 20 18.61 21.19 -7.94
C PRO A 20 17.30 21.28 -8.71
N ASP A 21 16.51 20.15 -8.76
CA ASP A 21 15.24 20.09 -9.46
C ASP A 21 14.09 20.70 -8.64
N MET A 22 14.31 20.87 -7.35
CA MET A 22 13.34 21.39 -6.38
C MET A 22 13.52 22.88 -6.12
N TYR A 23 14.67 23.41 -6.48
CA TYR A 23 15.01 24.80 -6.32
C TYR A 23 13.96 25.71 -6.97
N GLY A 24 13.54 26.75 -6.29
CA GLY A 24 12.54 27.72 -6.78
C GLY A 24 11.08 27.26 -6.68
N LYS A 25 10.81 26.00 -6.27
CA LYS A 25 9.45 25.49 -6.08
C LYS A 25 8.84 25.81 -4.71
N ASN A 26 9.67 26.31 -3.78
CA ASN A 26 9.25 26.68 -2.43
C ASN A 26 8.40 25.59 -1.74
N LEU A 27 8.97 24.39 -1.63
CA LEU A 27 8.29 23.21 -1.10
C LEU A 27 8.43 23.09 0.41
N THR A 28 7.39 22.64 1.07
CA THR A 28 7.44 22.20 2.47
C THR A 28 7.42 20.69 2.53
N PHE A 29 8.40 20.07 3.18
CA PHE A 29 8.46 18.64 3.41
C PHE A 29 7.98 18.31 4.82
N LYS A 30 7.09 17.31 4.91
CA LYS A 30 6.66 16.72 6.16
C LYS A 30 6.88 15.21 6.09
N THR A 31 7.26 14.63 7.20
CA THR A 31 7.33 13.17 7.37
C THR A 31 6.30 12.75 8.42
N GLY A 32 5.80 11.55 8.29
CA GLY A 32 4.86 11.00 9.26
C GLY A 32 4.83 9.47 9.20
N GLY A 33 4.49 8.88 10.33
CA GLY A 33 4.20 7.46 10.43
C GLY A 33 2.69 7.20 10.39
N VAL A 34 2.32 5.98 10.09
CA VAL A 34 0.93 5.51 10.20
C VAL A 34 0.73 4.99 11.61
N ASP A 35 -0.18 5.59 12.36
CA ASP A 35 -0.52 5.20 13.73
C ASP A 35 -1.81 4.38 13.84
N GLY A 36 -2.58 4.31 12.76
CA GLY A 36 -3.82 3.53 12.71
C GLY A 36 -5.00 4.15 13.49
N CYS A 37 -4.91 5.39 13.92
CA CYS A 37 -5.97 6.06 14.67
C CYS A 37 -7.31 6.13 13.93
N ASP A 38 -7.28 6.19 12.59
CA ASP A 38 -8.46 6.34 11.74
C ASP A 38 -9.01 4.99 11.23
N CYS A 39 -8.47 3.86 11.67
CA CYS A 39 -8.87 2.54 11.16
C CYS A 39 -10.36 2.26 11.29
N ALA A 40 -10.98 2.60 12.42
CA ALA A 40 -12.39 2.36 12.64
C ALA A 40 -13.27 3.18 11.68
N GLU A 41 -12.92 4.44 11.44
CA GLU A 41 -13.63 5.29 10.49
C GLU A 41 -13.47 4.81 9.06
N ILE A 42 -12.26 4.45 8.66
CA ILE A 42 -11.98 3.94 7.30
C ILE A 42 -12.76 2.63 7.05
N LEU A 43 -12.79 1.71 8.01
CA LEU A 43 -13.56 0.47 7.89
C LEU A 43 -15.05 0.77 7.72
N ARG A 44 -15.60 1.71 8.46
CA ARG A 44 -16.98 2.13 8.31
C ARG A 44 -17.26 2.72 6.92
N LEU A 45 -16.35 3.54 6.39
CA LEU A 45 -16.49 4.11 5.06
C LEU A 45 -16.43 3.03 3.96
N ILE A 46 -15.62 1.99 4.15
CA ILE A 46 -15.56 0.84 3.23
C ILE A 46 -16.88 0.05 3.31
N GLU A 47 -17.39 -0.21 4.50
CA GLU A 47 -18.63 -0.94 4.73
C GLU A 47 -19.85 -0.19 4.13
N GLU A 48 -19.86 1.14 4.25
CA GLU A 48 -20.87 2.01 3.63
C GLU A 48 -20.71 2.18 2.11
N GLY A 49 -19.68 1.57 1.51
CA GLY A 49 -19.41 1.66 0.08
C GLY A 49 -18.88 3.03 -0.40
N LYS A 50 -18.46 3.90 0.53
CA LYS A 50 -17.90 5.23 0.19
C LYS A 50 -16.45 5.15 -0.27
N ILE A 51 -15.74 4.09 0.13
CA ILE A 51 -14.37 3.81 -0.29
C ILE A 51 -14.33 2.38 -0.84
N ASP A 52 -13.91 2.24 -2.09
CA ASP A 52 -13.65 0.93 -2.70
C ASP A 52 -12.15 0.62 -2.66
N THR A 53 -11.76 -0.38 -1.88
CA THR A 53 -10.38 -0.85 -1.77
C THR A 53 -10.07 -2.05 -2.65
N MET A 54 -11.07 -2.63 -3.34
CA MET A 54 -10.88 -3.82 -4.17
C MET A 54 -9.89 -3.61 -5.32
N PRO A 55 -9.83 -2.45 -5.99
CA PRO A 55 -8.84 -2.20 -7.04
C PRO A 55 -7.39 -2.25 -6.57
N LEU A 56 -7.13 -2.14 -5.26
CA LEU A 56 -5.79 -2.26 -4.70
C LEU A 56 -5.27 -3.70 -4.71
N ILE A 57 -6.16 -4.70 -4.73
CA ILE A 57 -5.79 -6.12 -4.78
C ILE A 57 -5.52 -6.48 -6.23
N THR A 58 -4.27 -6.44 -6.62
CA THR A 58 -3.83 -6.70 -8.00
C THR A 58 -3.63 -8.19 -8.28
N HIS A 59 -3.24 -8.96 -7.25
CA HIS A 59 -2.90 -10.37 -7.39
C HIS A 59 -3.60 -11.20 -6.32
N ARG A 60 -3.94 -12.44 -6.67
CA ARG A 60 -4.54 -13.42 -5.76
C ARG A 60 -3.83 -14.75 -5.91
N PHE A 61 -3.40 -15.33 -4.80
CA PHE A 61 -2.74 -16.64 -4.76
C PHE A 61 -3.39 -17.54 -3.73
N PRO A 62 -3.47 -18.84 -3.99
CA PRO A 62 -3.76 -19.79 -2.95
C PRO A 62 -2.59 -19.92 -1.97
N LEU A 63 -2.84 -20.33 -0.75
CA LEU A 63 -1.82 -20.42 0.30
C LEU A 63 -0.63 -21.32 -0.07
N ASN A 64 -0.87 -22.37 -0.84
CA ASN A 64 0.19 -23.27 -1.31
C ASN A 64 1.12 -22.63 -2.37
N GLU A 65 0.80 -21.45 -2.87
CA GLU A 65 1.62 -20.66 -3.80
C GLU A 65 2.19 -19.40 -3.13
N ILE A 66 2.29 -19.38 -1.81
CA ILE A 66 2.72 -18.20 -1.05
C ILE A 66 4.14 -17.74 -1.42
N GLU A 67 5.02 -18.65 -1.78
CA GLU A 67 6.39 -18.31 -2.21
C GLU A 67 6.37 -17.47 -3.51
N GLU A 68 5.50 -17.81 -4.45
CA GLU A 68 5.33 -17.05 -5.67
C GLU A 68 4.70 -15.68 -5.39
N ALA A 69 3.76 -15.61 -4.47
CA ALA A 69 3.16 -14.36 -4.01
C ALA A 69 4.23 -13.41 -3.45
N TYR A 70 5.13 -13.91 -2.61
CA TYR A 70 6.28 -13.16 -2.10
C TYR A 70 7.24 -12.75 -3.20
N ARG A 71 7.57 -13.67 -4.12
CA ARG A 71 8.49 -13.38 -5.23
C ARG A 71 7.99 -12.20 -6.07
N ILE A 72 6.73 -12.20 -6.43
CA ILE A 72 6.10 -11.11 -7.21
C ILE A 72 6.12 -9.80 -6.43
N PHE A 73 5.73 -9.85 -5.16
CA PHE A 73 5.63 -8.64 -4.34
C PHE A 73 7.00 -8.03 -4.03
N GLU A 74 7.97 -8.83 -3.64
CA GLU A 74 9.32 -8.40 -3.28
C GLU A 74 10.06 -7.78 -4.47
N ASN A 75 9.91 -8.38 -5.65
CA ASN A 75 10.57 -7.93 -6.86
C ASN A 75 9.75 -6.91 -7.67
N LYS A 76 8.60 -6.47 -7.15
CA LYS A 76 7.71 -5.47 -7.78
C LYS A 76 7.34 -5.83 -9.21
N LEU A 77 7.02 -7.11 -9.45
CA LEU A 77 6.70 -7.63 -10.77
C LEU A 77 5.22 -7.38 -11.12
N ASP A 78 4.92 -7.38 -12.42
CA ASP A 78 3.57 -7.36 -12.98
C ASP A 78 2.65 -6.27 -12.40
N GLY A 79 3.20 -5.11 -12.08
CA GLY A 79 2.44 -3.98 -11.53
C GLY A 79 1.80 -4.24 -10.17
N VAL A 80 2.36 -5.17 -9.37
CA VAL A 80 1.82 -5.56 -8.08
C VAL A 80 1.67 -4.37 -7.13
N MET A 81 0.49 -4.26 -6.51
CA MET A 81 0.21 -3.30 -5.43
C MET A 81 -0.10 -4.02 -4.12
N LYS A 82 -1.10 -4.90 -4.13
CA LYS A 82 -1.49 -5.73 -3.00
C LYS A 82 -1.73 -7.15 -3.46
N VAL A 83 -1.23 -8.10 -2.69
CA VAL A 83 -1.44 -9.52 -2.91
C VAL A 83 -2.37 -10.06 -1.84
N ALA A 84 -3.45 -10.72 -2.26
CA ALA A 84 -4.32 -11.47 -1.38
C ALA A 84 -3.94 -12.95 -1.44
N VAL A 85 -3.72 -13.56 -0.28
CA VAL A 85 -3.49 -14.99 -0.15
C VAL A 85 -4.66 -15.60 0.58
N SER A 86 -5.21 -16.71 0.05
CA SER A 86 -6.36 -17.40 0.64
C SER A 86 -6.10 -18.90 0.75
N GLU A 87 -6.70 -19.53 1.74
CA GLU A 87 -6.81 -20.99 1.74
C GLU A 87 -7.64 -21.44 0.53
N ARG A 88 -7.39 -22.67 0.00
CA ARG A 88 -8.09 -23.22 -1.15
C ARG A 88 -9.60 -23.05 -1.01
N GLU A 89 -10.23 -22.66 -2.10
CA GLU A 89 -11.68 -22.54 -2.24
C GLU A 89 -12.43 -23.78 -1.72
N LYS A 90 -12.84 -23.73 -0.46
CA LYS A 90 -14.11 -24.31 -0.04
C LYS A 90 -15.08 -23.16 0.00
N LYS A 91 -16.22 -23.29 -0.65
CA LYS A 91 -17.30 -22.30 -0.72
C LYS A 91 -17.47 -21.56 0.62
N GLY A 92 -17.03 -20.30 0.67
CA GLY A 92 -17.06 -19.48 1.88
C GLY A 92 -15.69 -18.84 2.16
N ILE A 93 -15.30 -17.85 1.38
CA ILE A 93 -13.98 -17.23 1.38
C ILE A 93 -13.75 -16.46 2.69
N ARG A 94 -12.78 -16.89 3.50
CA ARG A 94 -12.08 -16.00 4.44
C ARG A 94 -10.80 -15.51 3.74
N VAL A 95 -10.79 -14.26 3.30
CA VAL A 95 -9.58 -13.64 2.77
C VAL A 95 -8.71 -13.23 3.96
N ILE A 96 -7.53 -13.85 4.09
CA ILE A 96 -6.49 -13.37 4.99
C ILE A 96 -5.74 -12.28 4.22
N ARG A 97 -5.83 -11.05 4.69
CA ARG A 97 -5.07 -9.92 4.13
C ARG A 97 -3.68 -9.91 4.75
N VAL A 98 -2.69 -10.00 3.92
CA VAL A 98 -1.30 -9.74 4.30
C VAL A 98 -0.93 -8.33 3.86
#